data_9d74a9d60812a8491b11f98702736930
#
_entry.id   9d74a9d60812a8491b11f98702736930
#
_cell.length_a   1.000
_cell.length_b   1.000
_cell.length_c   1.000
_cell.angle_alpha   90.00
_cell.angle_beta   90.00
_cell.angle_gamma   90.00
#
_symmetry.space_group_name_H-M   'P 1'
#
loop_
_entity.id
_entity.type
_entity.pdbx_description
1 polymer ?
#
loop_
_entity_poly.entity_id
_entity_poly.type
_entity_poly.pdbx_seq_one_letter_code
_entity_poly.pdbx_strand_id
1 'polypeptide(L)'
;GNQDFTMKLRIPGWVRGNVLPSDLYSYADNQKPAYQVSVNGQTVESDVNDGYLSIARKWKKGDVVEVHFDMIPRIVKANPKVEAEHGRVAVERGPIVYCAEWPDNRFNVHSILLNQHPQFKVTDKPELLYGIRQITTDAQALSYDKAGKLVTKDVELTLIPYYAWAHRGEGDME
;
A
#
# COMPACT_ATOMS: atom_id res chain seq x y z
N GLY A 1 -8.18 -27.52 -28.75
CA GLY A 1 -7.93 -26.88 -30.02
C GLY A 1 -7.33 -25.50 -29.84
N ASN A 2 -6.59 -25.01 -30.80
CA ASN A 2 -6.07 -23.65 -30.79
C ASN A 2 -7.22 -22.67 -31.07
N GLN A 3 -7.26 -21.53 -30.32
CA GLN A 3 -8.29 -20.51 -30.55
C GLN A 3 -7.63 -19.13 -30.68
N ASP A 4 -8.06 -18.34 -31.63
CA ASP A 4 -7.62 -16.96 -31.81
C ASP A 4 -8.57 -16.03 -31.06
N PHE A 5 -8.03 -15.35 -30.01
CA PHE A 5 -8.75 -14.32 -29.29
C PHE A 5 -7.79 -13.32 -28.60
N THR A 6 -8.36 -12.19 -28.21
CA THR A 6 -7.66 -11.17 -27.41
C THR A 6 -8.02 -11.33 -25.95
N MET A 7 -7.03 -11.62 -25.12
CA MET A 7 -7.15 -11.57 -23.67
C MET A 7 -6.90 -10.13 -23.21
N LYS A 8 -7.77 -9.61 -22.35
CA LYS A 8 -7.61 -8.31 -21.71
C LYS A 8 -7.28 -8.49 -20.25
N LEU A 9 -6.09 -8.04 -19.84
CA LEU A 9 -5.63 -8.05 -18.45
C LEU A 9 -5.81 -6.67 -17.83
N ARG A 10 -6.49 -6.62 -16.69
CA ARG A 10 -6.65 -5.36 -15.96
C ARG A 10 -5.34 -4.98 -15.27
N ILE A 11 -4.84 -3.78 -15.55
CA ILE A 11 -3.76 -3.13 -14.80
C ILE A 11 -4.40 -2.18 -13.79
N PRO A 12 -4.31 -2.47 -12.47
CA PRO A 12 -5.02 -1.72 -11.44
C PRO A 12 -4.64 -0.24 -11.38
N GLY A 13 -5.53 0.59 -10.83
CA GLY A 13 -5.30 2.04 -10.67
C GLY A 13 -4.05 2.35 -9.85
N TRP A 14 -3.84 1.65 -8.75
CA TRP A 14 -2.69 1.86 -7.87
C TRP A 14 -1.34 1.61 -8.57
N VAL A 15 -1.26 0.68 -9.53
CA VAL A 15 -0.06 0.47 -10.38
C VAL A 15 0.14 1.65 -11.34
N ARG A 16 -0.95 2.22 -11.84
CA ARG A 16 -0.95 3.35 -12.78
C ARG A 16 -0.79 4.72 -12.11
N GLY A 17 -0.68 4.75 -10.76
CA GLY A 17 -0.51 5.96 -9.97
C GLY A 17 -1.83 6.61 -9.51
N ASN A 18 -2.95 5.90 -9.59
CA ASN A 18 -4.26 6.37 -9.15
C ASN A 18 -4.69 5.63 -7.88
N VAL A 19 -4.91 6.34 -6.78
CA VAL A 19 -5.43 5.77 -5.53
C VAL A 19 -6.88 5.31 -5.75
N LEU A 20 -7.72 6.24 -6.19
CA LEU A 20 -9.14 6.02 -6.50
C LEU A 20 -9.47 6.63 -7.88
N PRO A 21 -10.60 6.26 -8.51
CA PRO A 21 -11.08 6.92 -9.73
C PRO A 21 -11.75 8.27 -9.43
N SER A 22 -11.08 9.12 -8.64
CA SER A 22 -11.54 10.46 -8.25
C SER A 22 -10.33 11.32 -7.87
N ASP A 23 -10.53 12.61 -7.58
CA ASP A 23 -9.53 13.55 -7.09
C ASP A 23 -9.50 13.70 -5.56
N LEU A 24 -10.27 12.87 -4.82
CA LEU A 24 -10.35 12.94 -3.36
C LEU A 24 -9.03 12.54 -2.67
N TYR A 25 -8.28 11.61 -3.27
CA TYR A 25 -7.01 11.12 -2.73
C TYR A 25 -5.96 11.01 -3.81
N SER A 26 -4.72 11.27 -3.44
CA SER A 26 -3.55 11.16 -4.32
C SER A 26 -2.35 10.57 -3.58
N TYR A 27 -1.43 9.97 -4.30
CA TYR A 27 -0.14 9.61 -3.73
C TYR A 27 0.70 10.86 -3.48
N ALA A 28 1.47 10.83 -2.38
CA ALA A 28 2.37 11.93 -2.01
C ALA A 28 3.59 12.04 -2.95
N ASP A 29 3.87 11.01 -3.70
CA ASP A 29 4.96 10.91 -4.66
C ASP A 29 4.43 10.62 -6.07
N ASN A 30 5.32 10.74 -7.07
CA ASN A 30 5.02 10.43 -8.47
C ASN A 30 5.52 9.04 -8.89
N GLN A 31 5.97 8.21 -7.94
CA GLN A 31 6.41 6.85 -8.27
C GLN A 31 5.24 6.02 -8.78
N LYS A 32 5.52 5.18 -9.77
CA LYS A 32 4.59 4.16 -10.24
C LYS A 32 5.23 2.81 -9.99
N PRO A 33 4.54 1.90 -9.26
CA PRO A 33 5.02 0.54 -9.14
C PRO A 33 5.26 -0.08 -10.51
N ALA A 34 6.36 -0.81 -10.67
CA ALA A 34 6.58 -1.55 -11.89
C ALA A 34 5.62 -2.75 -11.97
N TYR A 35 5.32 -3.18 -13.19
CA TYR A 35 4.60 -4.42 -13.44
C TYR A 35 5.20 -5.13 -14.65
N GLN A 36 5.04 -6.43 -14.68
CA GLN A 36 5.48 -7.27 -15.78
C GLN A 36 4.38 -8.25 -16.14
N VAL A 37 4.19 -8.44 -17.43
CA VAL A 37 3.30 -9.47 -17.99
C VAL A 37 4.12 -10.40 -18.86
N SER A 38 3.92 -11.70 -18.70
CA SER A 38 4.54 -12.69 -19.55
C SER A 38 3.55 -13.74 -20.02
N VAL A 39 3.85 -14.36 -21.15
CA VAL A 39 3.15 -15.53 -21.66
C VAL A 39 4.17 -16.62 -21.92
N ASN A 40 4.04 -17.74 -21.25
CA ASN A 40 4.99 -18.87 -21.32
C ASN A 40 6.44 -18.41 -21.06
N GLY A 41 6.64 -17.52 -20.08
CA GLY A 41 7.94 -16.96 -19.72
C GLY A 41 8.48 -15.88 -20.64
N GLN A 42 7.78 -15.53 -21.71
CA GLN A 42 8.16 -14.44 -22.62
C GLN A 42 7.42 -13.16 -22.23
N THR A 43 8.17 -12.07 -21.96
CA THR A 43 7.60 -10.76 -21.66
C THR A 43 6.72 -10.25 -22.79
N VAL A 44 5.56 -9.72 -22.42
CA VAL A 44 4.63 -9.07 -23.33
C VAL A 44 4.69 -7.57 -23.09
N GLU A 45 5.07 -6.82 -24.13
CA GLU A 45 5.00 -5.36 -24.15
C GLU A 45 3.76 -4.96 -24.95
N SER A 46 2.86 -4.23 -24.30
CA SER A 46 1.65 -3.69 -24.91
C SER A 46 1.18 -2.47 -24.14
N ASP A 47 0.58 -1.53 -24.85
CA ASP A 47 -0.02 -0.35 -24.24
C ASP A 47 -1.24 -0.71 -23.37
N VAL A 48 -1.40 0.06 -22.30
CA VAL A 48 -2.58 -0.04 -21.42
C VAL A 48 -3.61 0.98 -21.88
N ASN A 49 -4.71 0.48 -22.43
CA ASN A 49 -5.85 1.31 -22.85
C ASN A 49 -7.04 1.06 -21.91
N ASP A 50 -7.63 2.13 -21.36
CA ASP A 50 -8.75 2.09 -20.40
C ASP A 50 -8.48 1.17 -19.20
N GLY A 51 -7.22 1.04 -18.80
CA GLY A 51 -6.80 0.20 -17.69
C GLY A 51 -6.62 -1.27 -18.04
N TYR A 52 -6.61 -1.64 -19.32
CA TYR A 52 -6.40 -3.00 -19.78
C TYR A 52 -5.21 -3.10 -20.73
N LEU A 53 -4.37 -4.10 -20.49
CA LEU A 53 -3.36 -4.58 -21.42
C LEU A 53 -3.97 -5.68 -22.28
N SER A 54 -3.84 -5.59 -23.60
CA SER A 54 -4.44 -6.52 -24.54
C SER A 54 -3.40 -7.45 -25.16
N ILE A 55 -3.66 -8.76 -25.15
CA ILE A 55 -2.80 -9.79 -25.73
C ILE A 55 -3.58 -10.54 -26.80
N ALA A 56 -3.34 -10.20 -28.06
CA ALA A 56 -3.95 -10.86 -29.21
C ALA A 56 -3.00 -11.97 -29.72
N ARG A 57 -3.43 -13.22 -29.65
CA ARG A 57 -2.65 -14.36 -30.16
C ARG A 57 -3.51 -15.60 -30.34
N LYS A 58 -2.93 -16.59 -30.98
CA LYS A 58 -3.47 -17.95 -31.07
C LYS A 58 -3.11 -18.72 -29.78
N TRP A 59 -4.11 -18.93 -28.93
CA TRP A 59 -3.96 -19.59 -27.64
C TRP A 59 -4.02 -21.11 -27.78
N LYS A 60 -3.27 -21.79 -26.92
CA LYS A 60 -3.23 -23.26 -26.83
C LYS A 60 -3.57 -23.70 -25.42
N LYS A 61 -4.11 -24.91 -25.26
CA LYS A 61 -4.27 -25.52 -23.94
C LYS A 61 -2.89 -25.65 -23.28
N GLY A 62 -2.76 -25.13 -22.06
CA GLY A 62 -1.52 -25.14 -21.30
C GLY A 62 -0.71 -23.85 -21.42
N ASP A 63 -1.12 -22.84 -22.23
CA ASP A 63 -0.50 -21.52 -22.17
C ASP A 63 -0.70 -20.91 -20.78
N VAL A 64 0.36 -20.32 -20.24
CA VAL A 64 0.40 -19.69 -18.92
C VAL A 64 0.63 -18.19 -19.09
N VAL A 65 -0.24 -17.39 -18.50
CA VAL A 65 -0.08 -15.94 -18.40
C VAL A 65 0.27 -15.59 -16.96
N GLU A 66 1.40 -14.92 -16.78
CA GLU A 66 1.86 -14.46 -15.47
C GLU A 66 1.84 -12.94 -15.43
N VAL A 67 1.34 -12.39 -14.33
CA VAL A 67 1.32 -10.95 -14.08
C VAL A 67 1.98 -10.71 -12.74
N HIS A 68 3.02 -9.91 -12.73
CA HIS A 68 3.71 -9.47 -11.53
C HIS A 68 3.48 -7.97 -11.32
N PHE A 69 3.16 -7.58 -10.10
CA PHE A 69 3.04 -6.19 -9.66
C PHE A 69 3.98 -5.92 -8.50
N ASP A 70 4.81 -4.88 -8.62
CA ASP A 70 5.61 -4.40 -7.49
C ASP A 70 4.71 -3.74 -6.47
N MET A 71 4.71 -4.29 -5.27
CA MET A 71 3.93 -3.74 -4.16
C MET A 71 4.84 -2.94 -3.24
N ILE A 72 5.04 -1.67 -3.56
CA ILE A 72 5.83 -0.73 -2.77
C ILE A 72 4.93 0.03 -1.77
N PRO A 73 5.38 0.30 -0.53
CA PRO A 73 4.66 1.18 0.39
C PRO A 73 4.66 2.61 -0.12
N ARG A 74 3.52 3.29 -0.03
CA ARG A 74 3.33 4.66 -0.47
C ARG A 74 2.44 5.44 0.49
N ILE A 75 2.69 6.74 0.60
CA ILE A 75 1.83 7.66 1.34
C ILE A 75 0.70 8.13 0.44
N VAL A 76 -0.51 8.09 0.98
CA VAL A 76 -1.73 8.65 0.41
C VAL A 76 -2.13 9.90 1.18
N LYS A 77 -2.45 10.96 0.46
CA LYS A 77 -2.94 12.24 0.99
C LYS A 77 -4.34 12.51 0.50
N ALA A 78 -5.17 13.06 1.38
CA ALA A 78 -6.48 13.56 1.01
C ALA A 78 -6.35 14.89 0.24
N ASN A 79 -7.33 15.16 -0.63
CA ASN A 79 -7.50 16.48 -1.22
C ASN A 79 -7.74 17.52 -0.09
N PRO A 80 -7.13 18.72 -0.14
CA PRO A 80 -7.35 19.77 0.87
C PRO A 80 -8.80 20.13 1.14
N LYS A 81 -9.72 19.83 0.24
CA LYS A 81 -11.17 20.02 0.43
C LYS A 81 -11.79 19.01 1.40
N VAL A 82 -11.10 17.93 1.74
CA VAL A 82 -11.55 16.93 2.73
C VAL A 82 -11.05 17.37 4.11
N GLU A 83 -11.79 18.27 4.73
CA GLU A 83 -11.37 18.94 5.99
C GLU A 83 -11.09 17.96 7.14
N ALA A 84 -11.86 16.87 7.23
CA ALA A 84 -11.70 15.85 8.26
C ALA A 84 -10.33 15.14 8.23
N GLU A 85 -9.64 15.18 7.10
CA GLU A 85 -8.35 14.51 6.90
C GLU A 85 -7.16 15.49 6.88
N HIS A 86 -7.38 16.73 7.29
CA HIS A 86 -6.28 17.69 7.36
C HIS A 86 -5.19 17.24 8.34
N GLY A 87 -3.94 17.24 7.88
CA GLY A 87 -2.78 16.81 8.66
C GLY A 87 -2.63 15.30 8.80
N ARG A 88 -3.49 14.52 8.15
CA ARG A 88 -3.43 13.05 8.16
C ARG A 88 -2.93 12.49 6.84
N VAL A 89 -2.39 11.29 6.91
CA VAL A 89 -1.98 10.50 5.76
C VAL A 89 -2.33 9.04 6.00
N ALA A 90 -2.56 8.30 4.91
CA ALA A 90 -2.63 6.84 4.97
C ALA A 90 -1.39 6.21 4.33
N VAL A 91 -1.06 4.99 4.74
CA VAL A 91 -0.02 4.19 4.11
C VAL A 91 -0.67 3.03 3.38
N GLU A 92 -0.36 2.90 2.10
CA GLU A 92 -0.80 1.77 1.27
C GLU A 92 0.40 0.99 0.74
N ARG A 93 0.21 -0.31 0.55
CA ARG A 93 1.14 -1.17 -0.16
C ARG A 93 0.37 -2.00 -1.20
N GLY A 94 0.51 -1.63 -2.46
CA GLY A 94 -0.39 -2.12 -3.51
C GLY A 94 -1.83 -1.68 -3.22
N PRO A 95 -2.82 -2.58 -3.23
CA PRO A 95 -4.21 -2.25 -2.90
C PRO A 95 -4.54 -2.37 -1.40
N ILE A 96 -3.54 -2.60 -0.56
CA ILE A 96 -3.72 -2.87 0.87
C ILE A 96 -3.40 -1.60 1.66
N VAL A 97 -4.37 -1.11 2.42
CA VAL A 97 -4.19 -0.06 3.42
C VAL A 97 -3.57 -0.65 4.68
N TYR A 98 -2.72 0.11 5.34
CA TYR A 98 -2.05 -0.25 6.58
C TYR A 98 -2.47 0.67 7.71
N CYS A 99 -2.43 0.16 8.94
CA CYS A 99 -2.72 0.92 10.16
C CYS A 99 -1.69 0.65 11.24
N ALA A 100 -1.55 1.60 12.16
CA ALA A 100 -0.81 1.43 13.41
C ALA A 100 -1.76 0.86 14.47
N GLU A 101 -1.41 -0.25 15.11
CA GLU A 101 -2.19 -0.87 16.17
C GLU A 101 -1.38 -0.88 17.48
N TRP A 102 -2.08 -0.70 18.59
CA TRP A 102 -1.50 -0.60 19.93
C TRP A 102 -0.58 -1.78 20.35
N PRO A 103 -0.81 -3.04 19.95
CA PRO A 103 0.07 -4.14 20.37
C PRO A 103 1.50 -4.05 19.83
N ASP A 104 1.65 -3.39 18.67
CA ASP A 104 2.94 -3.24 18.00
C ASP A 104 3.66 -1.94 18.38
N ASN A 105 2.93 -0.95 18.93
CA ASN A 105 3.42 0.40 19.18
C ASN A 105 3.28 0.77 20.65
N ARG A 106 4.41 0.93 21.37
CA ARG A 106 4.43 1.24 22.80
C ARG A 106 4.25 2.74 23.11
N PHE A 107 3.45 3.43 22.32
CA PHE A 107 3.13 4.86 22.43
C PHE A 107 1.70 5.08 21.94
N ASN A 108 1.15 6.27 22.15
CA ASN A 108 -0.18 6.61 21.67
C ASN A 108 -0.17 6.69 20.13
N VAL A 109 -0.85 5.76 19.46
CA VAL A 109 -0.89 5.67 18.01
C VAL A 109 -1.58 6.87 17.34
N HIS A 110 -2.45 7.59 18.07
CA HIS A 110 -3.08 8.82 17.58
C HIS A 110 -2.18 10.06 17.64
N SER A 111 -0.95 9.93 18.17
CA SER A 111 -0.02 11.03 18.36
C SER A 111 1.30 10.78 17.62
N ILE A 112 1.19 10.37 16.37
CA ILE A 112 2.34 10.04 15.51
C ILE A 112 2.58 11.17 14.51
N LEU A 113 3.84 11.53 14.32
CA LEU A 113 4.30 12.36 13.21
C LEU A 113 5.20 11.51 12.32
N LEU A 114 4.76 11.27 11.10
CA LEU A 114 5.61 10.67 10.06
C LEU A 114 6.62 11.70 9.55
N ASN A 115 7.82 11.23 9.24
CA ASN A 115 8.81 12.03 8.52
C ASN A 115 8.27 12.43 7.14
N GLN A 116 8.75 13.52 6.58
CA GLN A 116 8.31 13.98 5.25
C GLN A 116 8.65 12.97 4.14
N HIS A 117 9.73 12.21 4.32
CA HIS A 117 10.20 11.18 3.38
C HIS A 117 10.50 9.89 4.17
N PRO A 118 9.48 9.18 4.66
CA PRO A 118 9.69 7.99 5.47
C PRO A 118 10.34 6.87 4.64
N GLN A 119 11.27 6.16 5.27
CA GLN A 119 11.90 4.99 4.68
C GLN A 119 11.15 3.75 5.19
N PHE A 120 10.33 3.18 4.34
CA PHE A 120 9.55 2.00 4.68
C PHE A 120 10.36 0.72 4.50
N LYS A 121 10.35 -0.12 5.53
CA LYS A 121 10.89 -1.49 5.49
C LYS A 121 9.74 -2.48 5.56
N VAL A 122 9.65 -3.37 4.58
CA VAL A 122 8.66 -4.45 4.54
C VAL A 122 9.29 -5.74 5.04
N THR A 123 8.62 -6.40 5.99
CA THR A 123 9.11 -7.66 6.59
C THR A 123 7.98 -8.70 6.61
N ASP A 124 8.27 -9.90 6.14
CA ASP A 124 7.32 -11.02 6.22
C ASP A 124 7.24 -11.51 7.67
N LYS A 125 6.02 -11.70 8.18
CA LYS A 125 5.69 -12.20 9.51
C LYS A 125 4.73 -13.39 9.39
N PRO A 126 5.24 -14.57 9.01
CA PRO A 126 4.40 -15.73 8.74
C PRO A 126 3.64 -16.22 9.98
N GLU A 127 4.21 -16.01 11.17
CA GLU A 127 3.60 -16.46 12.44
C GLU A 127 2.61 -15.45 13.04
N LEU A 128 2.55 -14.22 12.49
CA LEU A 128 1.67 -13.17 13.01
C LEU A 128 0.40 -13.10 12.18
N LEU A 129 -0.78 -13.17 12.87
CA LEU A 129 -2.11 -12.96 12.27
C LEU A 129 -2.33 -13.77 10.98
N TYR A 130 -1.98 -15.06 11.01
CA TYR A 130 -2.07 -16.02 9.88
C TYR A 130 -1.14 -15.69 8.70
N GLY A 131 -0.09 -14.93 8.95
CA GLY A 131 0.89 -14.52 7.95
C GLY A 131 0.55 -13.17 7.33
N ILE A 132 1.29 -12.14 7.76
CA ILE A 132 1.18 -10.78 7.21
C ILE A 132 2.52 -10.26 6.74
N ARG A 133 2.48 -9.19 5.95
CA ARG A 133 3.64 -8.33 5.71
C ARG A 133 3.50 -7.08 6.55
N GLN A 134 4.44 -6.90 7.48
CA GLN A 134 4.54 -5.76 8.36
C GLN A 134 5.37 -4.66 7.70
N ILE A 135 5.02 -3.41 7.93
CA ILE A 135 5.82 -2.25 7.52
C ILE A 135 6.36 -1.58 8.77
N THR A 136 7.65 -1.22 8.77
CA THR A 136 8.23 -0.35 9.80
C THR A 136 8.85 0.89 9.17
N THR A 137 8.88 1.98 9.94
CA THR A 137 9.55 3.23 9.56
C THR A 137 9.85 4.06 10.80
N ASP A 138 10.87 4.93 10.69
CA ASP A 138 11.15 5.92 11.72
C ASP A 138 10.06 7.00 11.74
N ALA A 139 9.62 7.36 12.94
CA ALA A 139 8.60 8.37 13.19
C ALA A 139 8.87 9.09 14.51
N GLN A 140 8.03 10.08 14.85
CA GLN A 140 8.05 10.74 16.14
C GLN A 140 6.72 10.56 16.84
N ALA A 141 6.75 10.17 18.11
CA ALA A 141 5.59 10.17 18.98
C ALA A 141 5.53 11.48 19.79
N LEU A 142 4.35 12.10 19.80
CA LEU A 142 4.06 13.30 20.59
C LEU A 142 3.55 12.91 21.97
N SER A 143 4.03 13.60 22.99
CA SER A 143 3.53 13.44 24.37
C SER A 143 3.72 14.73 25.17
N TYR A 144 3.13 14.80 26.36
CA TYR A 144 3.37 15.90 27.28
C TYR A 144 4.29 15.44 28.40
N ASP A 145 5.28 16.27 28.75
CA ASP A 145 6.12 16.04 29.93
C ASP A 145 5.37 16.35 31.23
N LYS A 146 6.02 16.14 32.38
CA LYS A 146 5.42 16.40 33.72
C LYS A 146 5.09 17.89 33.96
N ALA A 147 5.65 18.79 33.19
CA ALA A 147 5.38 20.23 33.22
C ALA A 147 4.27 20.65 32.26
N GLY A 148 3.65 19.70 31.50
CA GLY A 148 2.64 19.99 30.50
C GLY A 148 3.20 20.53 29.17
N LYS A 149 4.51 20.45 28.95
CA LYS A 149 5.13 20.88 27.70
C LYS A 149 5.07 19.73 26.68
N LEU A 150 4.70 20.07 25.44
CA LEU A 150 4.74 19.13 24.32
C LEU A 150 6.19 18.72 24.02
N VAL A 151 6.43 17.43 23.97
CA VAL A 151 7.72 16.82 23.63
C VAL A 151 7.54 15.77 22.57
N THR A 152 8.58 15.59 21.75
CA THR A 152 8.66 14.55 20.73
C THR A 152 9.69 13.50 21.16
N LYS A 153 9.44 12.28 20.79
CA LYS A 153 10.37 11.15 20.97
C LYS A 153 10.46 10.38 19.67
N ASP A 154 11.67 10.12 19.23
CA ASP A 154 11.90 9.25 18.08
C ASP A 154 11.47 7.81 18.41
N VAL A 155 10.71 7.19 17.52
CA VAL A 155 10.15 5.84 17.66
C VAL A 155 10.24 5.11 16.33
N GLU A 156 10.27 3.78 16.40
CA GLU A 156 9.97 2.96 15.24
C GLU A 156 8.46 2.73 15.19
N LEU A 157 7.81 3.22 14.15
CA LEU A 157 6.40 2.98 13.87
C LEU A 157 6.26 1.65 13.16
N THR A 158 5.38 0.81 13.69
CA THR A 158 5.02 -0.48 13.12
C THR A 158 3.60 -0.44 12.60
N LEU A 159 3.43 -0.83 11.34
CA LEU A 159 2.15 -0.87 10.64
C LEU A 159 1.82 -2.30 10.20
N ILE A 160 0.56 -2.67 10.36
CA ILE A 160 0.00 -3.95 9.88
C ILE A 160 -1.07 -3.71 8.81
N PRO A 161 -1.37 -4.71 7.96
CA PRO A 161 -2.51 -4.58 7.04
C PRO A 161 -3.81 -4.32 7.79
N TYR A 162 -4.59 -3.34 7.34
CA TYR A 162 -5.85 -2.95 7.98
C TYR A 162 -6.84 -4.11 8.13
N TYR A 163 -6.86 -5.07 7.20
CA TYR A 163 -7.72 -6.25 7.29
C TYR A 163 -7.39 -7.17 8.48
N ALA A 164 -6.21 -7.01 9.08
CA ALA A 164 -5.75 -7.77 10.24
C ALA A 164 -5.95 -7.03 11.57
N TRP A 165 -6.52 -5.82 11.54
CA TRP A 165 -6.84 -5.03 12.72
C TRP A 165 -7.85 -5.72 13.64
N ALA A 166 -7.74 -5.44 14.94
CA ALA A 166 -8.60 -5.92 16.04
C ALA A 166 -8.62 -7.45 16.29
N HIS A 167 -7.78 -8.22 15.61
CA HIS A 167 -7.70 -9.67 15.87
C HIS A 167 -6.92 -10.02 17.13
N ARG A 168 -6.31 -9.04 17.81
CA ARG A 168 -5.48 -9.22 19.01
C ARG A 168 -6.09 -8.55 20.26
N GLY A 169 -7.39 -8.25 20.24
CA GLY A 169 -8.13 -7.61 21.31
C GLY A 169 -8.53 -6.16 21.01
N GLU A 170 -9.24 -5.54 21.96
CA GLU A 170 -9.64 -4.15 21.88
C GLU A 170 -8.47 -3.22 22.16
N GLY A 171 -8.37 -2.11 21.45
CA GLY A 171 -7.33 -1.09 21.65
C GLY A 171 -7.30 -0.06 20.53
N ASP A 172 -6.40 0.91 20.69
CA ASP A 172 -6.27 2.04 19.78
C ASP A 172 -5.68 1.64 18.41
N MET A 173 -6.14 2.32 17.35
CA MET A 173 -5.66 2.18 15.98
C MET A 173 -5.72 3.53 15.26
N GLU A 174 -4.70 3.82 14.43
CA GLU A 174 -4.64 4.97 13.53
C GLU A 174 -4.24 4.54 12.11
#